data_aa0ab228310c9ffdea6486c72cf74e02
#
_entry.id   aa0ab228310c9ffdea6486c72cf74e02
#
_cell.length_a   1.000
_cell.length_b   1.000
_cell.length_c   1.000
_cell.angle_alpha   90.00
_cell.angle_beta   90.00
_cell.angle_gamma   90.00
#
_symmetry.space_group_name_H-M   'P 1'
#
loop_
_entity.id
_entity.type
_entity.pdbx_description
1 polymer ?
#
loop_
_entity_poly.entity_id
_entity_poly.type
_entity_poly.pdbx_seq_one_letter_code
_entity_poly.pdbx_strand_id
1 'polypeptide(L)'
;MGLLGSVVLGVSTVAPVYCLTATLGPTVTAVGVRMPAVFLAGFLPMLLVAFAYKELNKDFPDCGTSFTWTAKAFGPRVGWMAGWGLTVATIIVLSNLAGVATEFLYLMLGEMTGSGWVADLDRNTAVHLLTVVLLIAGATAMSYRGMTATKWFQYGLVGLQLAVLLLFAAIAVGKAAAGDLPDSIGFSFSWLDPLQVGSFSAFTAGLSLSIFMYWGWDTCLTMNEETLGSAKTPGRAAMISMVTLVGSYLLVAIAAQMFAGVGTTGTGLGNPETADNVFAALARPVLGSPWSILLFLAVVASAAASLQTTFIPVARTLLAMSAYRAVPPRFGAVHPRFRTPGYATVAAGSATAVFYVGMSLISENVVEDTILALGLMICSYYALTAFACVWYFRRSLRTSPRDLLLKGIAPLLGGLLLSGVFLQTLTDAWAPDYGSGAVLGVGSVFVIGVGILLLGALLMTCYGLVRPEFFRGETLRKETPALVMED
;
A
#
# COMPACT_ATOMS: atom_id res chain seq x y z
N MET A 1 -8.82 -0.55 -20.92
CA MET A 1 -7.35 -0.61 -20.66
C MET A 1 -6.83 -2.01 -20.99
N GLY A 2 -5.64 -2.16 -21.62
CA GLY A 2 -5.04 -3.47 -21.90
C GLY A 2 -4.14 -3.96 -20.77
N LEU A 3 -3.57 -5.19 -20.91
CA LEU A 3 -2.75 -5.85 -19.89
C LEU A 3 -1.57 -4.98 -19.41
N LEU A 4 -0.78 -4.39 -20.34
CA LEU A 4 0.36 -3.54 -19.96
C LEU A 4 -0.09 -2.33 -19.14
N GLY A 5 -1.19 -1.66 -19.54
CA GLY A 5 -1.72 -0.54 -18.76
C GLY A 5 -2.17 -0.93 -17.37
N SER A 6 -2.77 -2.12 -17.22
CA SER A 6 -3.19 -2.65 -15.92
C SER A 6 -1.99 -3.02 -15.03
N VAL A 7 -0.91 -3.56 -15.60
CA VAL A 7 0.35 -3.84 -14.87
C VAL A 7 1.00 -2.53 -14.39
N VAL A 8 1.13 -1.56 -15.29
CA VAL A 8 1.69 -0.24 -14.94
C VAL A 8 0.86 0.42 -13.84
N LEU A 9 -0.47 0.32 -13.90
CA LEU A 9 -1.35 0.81 -12.86
C LEU A 9 -1.08 0.13 -11.50
N GLY A 10 -1.01 -1.21 -11.47
CA GLY A 10 -0.72 -1.97 -10.25
C GLY A 10 0.65 -1.60 -9.65
N VAL A 11 1.71 -1.57 -10.46
CA VAL A 11 3.06 -1.19 -10.00
C VAL A 11 3.11 0.27 -9.55
N SER A 12 2.45 1.18 -10.30
CA SER A 12 2.39 2.61 -9.97
C SER A 12 1.70 2.85 -8.62
N THR A 13 0.59 2.15 -8.35
CA THR A 13 -0.14 2.33 -7.09
C THR A 13 0.66 1.84 -5.88
N VAL A 14 1.42 0.76 -6.04
CA VAL A 14 2.30 0.26 -4.96
C VAL A 14 3.45 1.23 -4.67
N ALA A 15 3.93 1.99 -5.66
CA ALA A 15 5.04 2.95 -5.49
C ALA A 15 6.34 2.32 -4.95
N PRO A 16 7.03 1.46 -5.71
CA PRO A 16 8.12 0.64 -5.18
C PRO A 16 9.28 1.44 -4.57
N VAL A 17 9.62 2.63 -5.10
CA VAL A 17 10.70 3.44 -4.53
C VAL A 17 10.29 4.05 -3.19
N TYR A 18 9.07 4.57 -3.11
CA TYR A 18 8.50 5.06 -1.86
C TYR A 18 8.44 3.97 -0.78
N CYS A 19 7.90 2.78 -1.13
CA CYS A 19 7.81 1.68 -0.18
C CYS A 19 9.19 1.29 0.38
N LEU A 20 10.20 1.17 -0.47
CA LEU A 20 11.56 0.85 -0.04
C LEU A 20 12.13 1.93 0.89
N THR A 21 11.99 3.22 0.55
CA THR A 21 12.53 4.28 1.41
C THR A 21 11.90 4.31 2.79
N ALA A 22 10.60 4.02 2.88
CA ALA A 22 9.84 4.05 4.12
C ALA A 22 9.99 2.77 4.97
N THR A 23 10.51 1.67 4.42
CA THR A 23 10.47 0.38 5.13
C THR A 23 11.83 -0.29 5.34
N LEU A 24 12.87 0.06 4.55
CA LEU A 24 14.19 -0.57 4.68
C LEU A 24 14.76 -0.44 6.09
N GLY A 25 14.86 0.77 6.62
CA GLY A 25 15.38 1.04 7.94
C GLY A 25 14.53 0.46 9.07
N PRO A 26 13.22 0.77 9.15
CA PRO A 26 12.35 0.19 10.16
C PRO A 26 12.35 -1.35 10.16
N THR A 27 12.44 -1.99 8.98
CA THR A 27 12.54 -3.45 8.93
C THR A 27 13.89 -3.95 9.44
N VAL A 28 15.01 -3.27 9.12
CA VAL A 28 16.33 -3.63 9.69
C VAL A 28 16.34 -3.43 11.18
N THR A 29 15.76 -2.37 11.70
CA THR A 29 15.62 -2.13 13.15
C THR A 29 14.87 -3.28 13.83
N ALA A 30 13.83 -3.81 13.20
CA ALA A 30 13.03 -4.92 13.73
C ALA A 30 13.75 -6.28 13.64
N VAL A 31 14.36 -6.61 12.50
CA VAL A 31 14.83 -7.98 12.21
C VAL A 31 16.30 -8.09 11.79
N GLY A 32 17.04 -7.00 11.80
CA GLY A 32 18.46 -6.94 11.45
C GLY A 32 18.73 -7.48 10.05
N VAL A 33 19.75 -8.31 9.93
CA VAL A 33 20.18 -8.91 8.65
C VAL A 33 19.14 -9.83 8.00
N ARG A 34 18.03 -10.13 8.68
CA ARG A 34 16.93 -10.98 8.16
C ARG A 34 15.87 -10.20 7.37
N MET A 35 16.08 -8.92 7.09
CA MET A 35 15.17 -8.09 6.29
C MET A 35 14.75 -8.75 4.95
N PRO A 36 15.66 -9.32 4.12
CA PRO A 36 15.26 -9.98 2.89
C PRO A 36 14.35 -11.21 3.10
N ALA A 37 14.56 -11.98 4.19
CA ALA A 37 13.69 -13.09 4.56
C ALA A 37 12.27 -12.63 4.89
N VAL A 38 12.15 -11.53 5.61
CA VAL A 38 10.85 -10.97 6.00
C VAL A 38 10.12 -10.37 4.80
N PHE A 39 10.84 -9.78 3.84
CA PHE A 39 10.24 -9.34 2.57
C PHE A 39 9.67 -10.51 1.77
N LEU A 40 10.37 -11.65 1.73
CA LEU A 40 9.82 -12.88 1.14
C LEU A 40 8.64 -13.43 1.94
N ALA A 41 8.73 -13.42 3.27
CA ALA A 41 7.65 -13.90 4.12
C ALA A 41 6.36 -13.10 3.96
N GLY A 42 6.43 -11.76 3.82
CA GLY A 42 5.27 -10.91 3.55
C GLY A 42 4.71 -11.05 2.15
N PHE A 43 5.56 -11.36 1.17
CA PHE A 43 5.09 -11.66 -0.18
C PHE A 43 4.17 -12.88 -0.22
N LEU A 44 4.45 -13.91 0.59
CA LEU A 44 3.71 -15.18 0.55
C LEU A 44 2.21 -15.01 0.83
N PRO A 45 1.75 -14.44 1.96
CA PRO A 45 0.33 -14.24 2.20
C PRO A 45 -0.31 -13.33 1.16
N MET A 46 0.38 -12.30 0.67
CA MET A 46 -0.13 -11.39 -0.35
C MET A 46 -0.34 -12.10 -1.70
N LEU A 47 0.61 -12.97 -2.10
CA LEU A 47 0.47 -13.81 -3.29
C LEU A 47 -0.71 -14.79 -3.15
N LEU A 48 -0.86 -15.43 -1.99
CA LEU A 48 -1.95 -16.37 -1.72
C LEU A 48 -3.32 -15.68 -1.80
N VAL A 49 -3.43 -14.44 -1.29
CA VAL A 49 -4.64 -13.62 -1.42
C VAL A 49 -4.86 -13.15 -2.85
N ALA A 50 -3.80 -12.87 -3.61
CA ALA A 50 -3.93 -12.48 -5.01
C ALA A 50 -4.60 -13.58 -5.87
N PHE A 51 -4.42 -14.86 -5.52
CA PHE A 51 -5.21 -15.94 -6.14
C PHE A 51 -6.70 -15.82 -5.82
N ALA A 52 -7.07 -15.46 -4.58
CA ALA A 52 -8.47 -15.24 -4.21
C ALA A 52 -9.09 -14.13 -5.06
N TYR A 53 -8.42 -12.99 -5.14
CA TYR A 53 -8.87 -11.85 -5.94
C TYR A 53 -9.02 -12.20 -7.41
N LYS A 54 -8.04 -12.90 -7.98
CA LYS A 54 -8.08 -13.35 -9.37
C LYS A 54 -9.26 -14.27 -9.66
N GLU A 55 -9.55 -15.24 -8.80
CA GLU A 55 -10.65 -16.19 -9.02
C GLU A 55 -12.01 -15.54 -8.74
N LEU A 56 -12.14 -14.66 -7.73
CA LEU A 56 -13.35 -13.88 -7.49
C LEU A 56 -13.64 -12.92 -8.64
N ASN A 57 -12.62 -12.22 -9.13
CA ASN A 57 -12.76 -11.30 -10.27
C ASN A 57 -13.16 -12.00 -11.56
N LYS A 58 -12.71 -13.23 -11.78
CA LYS A 58 -13.08 -14.02 -12.94
C LYS A 58 -14.57 -14.35 -12.96
N ASP A 59 -15.15 -14.61 -11.80
CA ASP A 59 -16.56 -14.98 -11.66
C ASP A 59 -17.48 -13.76 -11.50
N PHE A 60 -16.97 -12.72 -10.86
CA PHE A 60 -17.72 -11.49 -10.60
C PHE A 60 -16.82 -10.26 -10.72
N PRO A 61 -16.56 -9.78 -11.97
CA PRO A 61 -15.80 -8.56 -12.22
C PRO A 61 -16.61 -7.33 -11.80
N ASP A 62 -16.21 -6.67 -10.72
CA ASP A 62 -16.90 -5.51 -10.14
C ASP A 62 -15.87 -4.59 -9.46
N CYS A 63 -15.97 -3.27 -9.66
CA CYS A 63 -15.02 -2.30 -9.13
C CYS A 63 -15.03 -2.16 -7.60
N GLY A 64 -16.08 -2.65 -6.94
CA GLY A 64 -16.17 -2.70 -5.50
C GLY A 64 -15.28 -3.76 -4.84
N THR A 65 -14.77 -4.72 -5.63
CA THR A 65 -13.80 -5.75 -5.23
C THR A 65 -14.09 -6.37 -3.85
N SER A 66 -13.25 -6.12 -2.85
CA SER A 66 -13.40 -6.65 -1.49
C SER A 66 -14.77 -6.36 -0.87
N PHE A 67 -15.31 -5.14 -1.06
CA PHE A 67 -16.66 -4.79 -0.59
C PHE A 67 -17.71 -5.73 -1.19
N THR A 68 -17.73 -5.86 -2.51
CA THR A 68 -18.76 -6.60 -3.24
C THR A 68 -18.66 -8.10 -2.98
N TRP A 69 -17.43 -8.66 -3.06
CA TRP A 69 -17.21 -10.09 -2.88
C TRP A 69 -17.48 -10.56 -1.45
N THR A 70 -17.07 -9.79 -0.45
CA THR A 70 -17.35 -10.14 0.96
C THR A 70 -18.82 -9.94 1.31
N ALA A 71 -19.50 -8.95 0.73
CA ALA A 71 -20.96 -8.79 0.89
C ALA A 71 -21.73 -9.99 0.32
N LYS A 72 -21.33 -10.48 -0.86
CA LYS A 72 -21.95 -11.67 -1.48
C LYS A 72 -21.67 -12.97 -0.72
N ALA A 73 -20.50 -13.07 -0.07
CA ALA A 73 -20.11 -14.27 0.67
C ALA A 73 -20.67 -14.31 2.09
N PHE A 74 -20.55 -13.21 2.84
CA PHE A 74 -20.82 -13.14 4.28
C PHE A 74 -21.94 -12.18 4.67
N GLY A 75 -22.51 -11.47 3.69
CA GLY A 75 -23.57 -10.52 3.90
C GLY A 75 -23.12 -9.05 4.03
N PRO A 76 -24.10 -8.14 4.06
CA PRO A 76 -23.87 -6.72 3.84
C PRO A 76 -22.99 -6.03 4.90
N ARG A 77 -23.08 -6.43 6.17
CA ARG A 77 -22.27 -5.79 7.23
C ARG A 77 -20.79 -6.09 7.09
N VAL A 78 -20.42 -7.35 6.78
CA VAL A 78 -19.03 -7.74 6.54
C VAL A 78 -18.50 -7.07 5.27
N GLY A 79 -19.32 -7.04 4.20
CA GLY A 79 -18.97 -6.31 2.98
C GLY A 79 -18.72 -4.84 3.23
N TRP A 80 -19.56 -4.18 4.00
CA TRP A 80 -19.39 -2.77 4.33
C TRP A 80 -18.07 -2.51 5.07
N MET A 81 -17.73 -3.35 6.06
CA MET A 81 -16.48 -3.24 6.80
C MET A 81 -15.25 -3.49 5.93
N ALA A 82 -15.31 -4.43 4.98
CA ALA A 82 -14.23 -4.64 4.01
C ALA A 82 -14.04 -3.42 3.08
N GLY A 83 -15.14 -2.82 2.59
CA GLY A 83 -15.11 -1.58 1.82
C GLY A 83 -14.58 -0.38 2.63
N TRP A 84 -14.95 -0.29 3.90
CA TRP A 84 -14.41 0.70 4.82
C TRP A 84 -12.91 0.54 5.03
N GLY A 85 -12.44 -0.69 5.31
CA GLY A 85 -11.02 -1.00 5.49
C GLY A 85 -10.17 -0.59 4.28
N LEU A 86 -10.63 -0.90 3.06
CA LEU A 86 -9.96 -0.48 1.82
C LEU A 86 -9.98 1.04 1.66
N THR A 87 -11.11 1.69 1.92
CA THR A 87 -11.25 3.15 1.81
C THR A 87 -10.28 3.87 2.74
N VAL A 88 -10.22 3.47 4.02
CA VAL A 88 -9.34 4.12 4.99
C VAL A 88 -7.87 3.78 4.75
N ALA A 89 -7.56 2.53 4.40
CA ALA A 89 -6.20 2.15 4.00
C ALA A 89 -5.69 3.06 2.86
N THR A 90 -6.55 3.33 1.89
CA THR A 90 -6.22 4.23 0.78
C THR A 90 -5.99 5.68 1.22
N ILE A 91 -6.80 6.21 2.15
CA ILE A 91 -6.65 7.56 2.70
C ILE A 91 -5.31 7.68 3.44
N ILE A 92 -4.96 6.69 4.25
CA ILE A 92 -3.68 6.66 4.99
C ILE A 92 -2.51 6.65 4.01
N VAL A 93 -2.54 5.78 2.99
CA VAL A 93 -1.45 5.72 1.99
C VAL A 93 -1.32 7.02 1.22
N LEU A 94 -2.43 7.65 0.80
CA LEU A 94 -2.39 8.95 0.14
C LEU A 94 -1.74 10.02 1.02
N SER A 95 -1.99 10.00 2.32
CA SER A 95 -1.38 10.95 3.26
C SER A 95 0.13 10.72 3.38
N ASN A 96 0.58 9.49 3.53
CA ASN A 96 2.00 9.14 3.64
C ASN A 96 2.78 9.42 2.34
N LEU A 97 2.18 9.11 1.19
CA LEU A 97 2.77 9.43 -0.12
C LEU A 97 3.02 10.95 -0.27
N ALA A 98 2.08 11.78 0.19
CA ALA A 98 2.24 13.22 0.13
C ALA A 98 3.31 13.75 1.09
N GLY A 99 3.41 13.17 2.30
CA GLY A 99 4.45 13.49 3.27
C GLY A 99 5.85 13.18 2.73
N VAL A 100 6.09 11.94 2.33
CA VAL A 100 7.38 11.51 1.77
C VAL A 100 7.71 12.25 0.46
N ALA A 101 6.72 12.50 -0.41
CA ALA A 101 6.95 13.30 -1.60
C ALA A 101 7.42 14.72 -1.27
N THR A 102 6.90 15.33 -0.20
CA THR A 102 7.28 16.67 0.26
C THR A 102 8.75 16.68 0.72
N GLU A 103 9.14 15.75 1.57
CA GLU A 103 10.50 15.62 2.07
C GLU A 103 11.51 15.47 0.92
N PHE A 104 11.29 14.49 0.05
CA PHE A 104 12.19 14.25 -1.08
C PHE A 104 12.17 15.37 -2.13
N LEU A 105 11.08 16.11 -2.25
CA LEU A 105 11.04 17.31 -3.09
C LEU A 105 12.01 18.37 -2.59
N TYR A 106 12.04 18.64 -1.28
CA TYR A 106 12.95 19.61 -0.69
C TYR A 106 14.40 19.13 -0.71
N LEU A 107 14.66 17.84 -0.47
CA LEU A 107 16.00 17.25 -0.63
C LEU A 107 16.51 17.38 -2.08
N MET A 108 15.65 17.09 -3.06
CA MET A 108 15.98 17.24 -4.47
C MET A 108 16.28 18.70 -4.84
N LEU A 109 15.45 19.63 -4.42
CA LEU A 109 15.64 21.06 -4.67
C LEU A 109 16.91 21.60 -3.99
N GLY A 110 17.19 21.15 -2.77
CA GLY A 110 18.42 21.48 -2.05
C GLY A 110 19.68 21.01 -2.80
N GLU A 111 19.68 19.78 -3.33
CA GLU A 111 20.76 19.23 -4.13
C GLU A 111 20.92 19.99 -5.46
N MET A 112 19.83 20.31 -6.15
CA MET A 112 19.86 21.06 -7.43
C MET A 112 20.37 22.50 -7.28
N THR A 113 20.04 23.15 -6.17
CA THR A 113 20.44 24.54 -5.90
C THR A 113 21.78 24.65 -5.18
N GLY A 114 22.31 23.53 -4.68
CA GLY A 114 23.48 23.49 -3.80
C GLY A 114 23.25 24.16 -2.45
N SER A 115 21.98 24.35 -2.04
CA SER A 115 21.60 25.11 -0.85
C SER A 115 20.98 24.21 0.23
N GLY A 116 21.70 24.00 1.33
CA GLY A 116 21.18 23.28 2.49
C GLY A 116 19.92 23.92 3.09
N TRP A 117 19.81 25.26 3.03
CA TRP A 117 18.63 25.99 3.49
C TRP A 117 17.33 25.54 2.79
N VAL A 118 17.41 25.23 1.49
CA VAL A 118 16.23 24.75 0.74
C VAL A 118 15.83 23.35 1.20
N ALA A 119 16.80 22.47 1.43
CA ALA A 119 16.52 21.13 1.98
C ALA A 119 15.91 21.20 3.39
N ASP A 120 16.37 22.16 4.22
CA ASP A 120 15.88 22.36 5.59
C ASP A 120 14.47 22.99 5.67
N LEU A 121 13.88 23.46 4.56
CA LEU A 121 12.51 23.97 4.53
C LEU A 121 11.48 22.90 4.96
N ASP A 122 11.78 21.64 4.72
CA ASP A 122 10.96 20.51 5.15
C ASP A 122 10.81 20.43 6.68
N ARG A 123 11.82 20.84 7.41
CA ARG A 123 11.81 20.86 8.89
C ARG A 123 10.87 21.94 9.47
N ASN A 124 10.47 22.91 8.66
CA ASN A 124 9.46 23.88 9.08
C ASN A 124 8.06 23.26 8.93
N THR A 125 7.43 22.94 10.05
CA THR A 125 6.11 22.28 10.08
C THR A 125 5.06 23.01 9.23
N ALA A 126 5.02 24.33 9.23
CA ALA A 126 4.04 25.08 8.44
C ALA A 126 4.27 24.94 6.94
N VAL A 127 5.55 25.00 6.50
CA VAL A 127 5.95 24.82 5.10
C VAL A 127 5.67 23.40 4.65
N HIS A 128 6.06 22.41 5.47
CA HIS A 128 5.81 21.00 5.22
C HIS A 128 4.30 20.72 5.05
N LEU A 129 3.47 21.09 6.03
CA LEU A 129 2.02 20.90 5.97
C LEU A 129 1.37 21.59 4.78
N LEU A 130 1.77 22.84 4.48
CA LEU A 130 1.26 23.54 3.30
C LEU A 130 1.60 22.78 2.01
N THR A 131 2.83 22.31 1.87
CA THR A 131 3.27 21.56 0.68
C THR A 131 2.54 20.24 0.54
N VAL A 132 2.37 19.49 1.63
CA VAL A 132 1.58 18.24 1.65
C VAL A 132 0.15 18.50 1.19
N VAL A 133 -0.52 19.50 1.74
CA VAL A 133 -1.90 19.86 1.36
C VAL A 133 -1.98 20.28 -0.11
N LEU A 134 -1.01 21.01 -0.61
CA LEU A 134 -0.93 21.39 -2.04
C LEU A 134 -0.72 20.18 -2.95
N LEU A 135 0.12 19.23 -2.57
CA LEU A 135 0.32 17.98 -3.32
C LEU A 135 -0.96 17.14 -3.34
N ILE A 136 -1.64 16.98 -2.20
CA ILE A 136 -2.92 16.28 -2.11
C ILE A 136 -3.98 16.98 -2.98
N ALA A 137 -4.08 18.29 -2.91
CA ALA A 137 -5.02 19.07 -3.72
C ALA A 137 -4.73 18.93 -5.22
N GLY A 138 -3.45 18.99 -5.63
CA GLY A 138 -3.02 18.77 -7.00
C GLY A 138 -3.36 17.37 -7.50
N ALA A 139 -3.06 16.33 -6.71
CA ALA A 139 -3.39 14.94 -7.03
C ALA A 139 -4.91 14.73 -7.10
N THR A 140 -5.67 15.33 -6.18
CA THR A 140 -7.14 15.31 -6.21
C THR A 140 -7.68 15.92 -7.49
N ALA A 141 -7.17 17.10 -7.89
CA ALA A 141 -7.59 17.78 -9.12
C ALA A 141 -7.26 16.99 -10.38
N MET A 142 -6.09 16.32 -10.41
CA MET A 142 -5.70 15.43 -11.52
C MET A 142 -6.59 14.20 -11.59
N SER A 143 -6.83 13.54 -10.47
CA SER A 143 -7.67 12.35 -10.37
C SER A 143 -9.14 12.65 -10.67
N TYR A 144 -9.62 13.85 -10.31
CA TYR A 144 -10.95 14.35 -10.68
C TYR A 144 -11.13 14.45 -12.20
N ARG A 145 -10.08 14.83 -12.94
CA ARG A 145 -10.10 14.93 -14.42
C ARG A 145 -9.94 13.59 -15.12
N GLY A 146 -9.55 12.53 -14.41
CA GLY A 146 -9.41 11.18 -14.93
C GLY A 146 -8.04 10.85 -15.51
N MET A 147 -7.75 9.55 -15.62
CA MET A 147 -6.42 9.02 -15.98
C MET A 147 -6.10 9.01 -17.48
N THR A 148 -7.07 9.20 -18.36
CA THR A 148 -6.87 9.03 -19.82
C THR A 148 -5.81 9.98 -20.38
N ALA A 149 -5.71 11.18 -19.80
CA ALA A 149 -4.74 12.20 -20.21
C ALA A 149 -3.30 11.92 -19.72
N THR A 150 -3.12 11.06 -18.73
CA THR A 150 -1.84 10.86 -18.03
C THR A 150 -1.20 9.49 -18.25
N LYS A 151 -1.78 8.64 -19.11
CA LYS A 151 -1.32 7.27 -19.36
C LYS A 151 0.17 7.18 -19.72
N TRP A 152 0.62 7.98 -20.69
CA TRP A 152 2.02 7.97 -21.13
C TRP A 152 2.96 8.53 -20.05
N PHE A 153 2.48 9.51 -19.29
CA PHE A 153 3.20 10.05 -18.16
C PHE A 153 3.40 8.98 -17.07
N GLN A 154 2.38 8.19 -16.76
CA GLN A 154 2.48 7.06 -15.81
C GLN A 154 3.50 6.01 -16.30
N TYR A 155 3.52 5.68 -17.60
CA TYR A 155 4.52 4.76 -18.14
C TYR A 155 5.95 5.30 -17.97
N GLY A 156 6.15 6.61 -18.22
CA GLY A 156 7.43 7.27 -18.00
C GLY A 156 7.87 7.25 -16.54
N LEU A 157 6.96 7.57 -15.60
CA LEU A 157 7.27 7.57 -14.17
C LEU A 157 7.60 6.17 -13.64
N VAL A 158 6.82 5.14 -14.02
CA VAL A 158 7.10 3.75 -13.62
C VAL A 158 8.41 3.25 -14.24
N GLY A 159 8.67 3.57 -15.50
CA GLY A 159 9.94 3.24 -16.16
C GLY A 159 11.12 3.90 -15.47
N LEU A 160 11.03 5.20 -15.17
CA LEU A 160 12.06 5.95 -14.46
C LEU A 160 12.39 5.33 -13.09
N GLN A 161 11.39 5.12 -12.26
CA GLN A 161 11.61 4.61 -10.89
C GLN A 161 12.23 3.21 -10.90
N LEU A 162 11.79 2.29 -11.77
CA LEU A 162 12.39 0.96 -11.88
C LEU A 162 13.81 1.01 -12.42
N ALA A 163 14.09 1.86 -13.41
CA ALA A 163 15.45 2.04 -13.94
C ALA A 163 16.41 2.60 -12.88
N VAL A 164 15.98 3.58 -12.09
CA VAL A 164 16.81 4.14 -11.00
C VAL A 164 17.04 3.12 -9.89
N LEU A 165 16.04 2.31 -9.52
CA LEU A 165 16.21 1.24 -8.54
C LEU A 165 17.25 0.20 -9.02
N LEU A 166 17.18 -0.21 -10.29
CA LEU A 166 18.15 -1.14 -10.87
C LEU A 166 19.56 -0.54 -10.90
N LEU A 167 19.66 0.73 -11.29
CA LEU A 167 20.94 1.46 -11.29
C LEU A 167 21.52 1.56 -9.89
N PHE A 168 20.70 1.96 -8.90
CA PHE A 168 21.09 2.03 -7.49
C PHE A 168 21.61 0.68 -7.01
N ALA A 169 20.86 -0.40 -7.25
CA ALA A 169 21.24 -1.74 -6.81
C ALA A 169 22.55 -2.19 -7.47
N ALA A 170 22.72 -1.95 -8.77
CA ALA A 170 23.95 -2.33 -9.48
C ALA A 170 25.18 -1.59 -8.94
N ILE A 171 25.06 -0.28 -8.67
CA ILE A 171 26.16 0.53 -8.13
C ILE A 171 26.45 0.14 -6.68
N ALA A 172 25.42 -0.06 -5.85
CA ALA A 172 25.56 -0.46 -4.45
C ALA A 172 26.30 -1.80 -4.33
N VAL A 173 25.86 -2.82 -5.10
CA VAL A 173 26.56 -4.13 -5.14
C VAL A 173 27.97 -3.99 -5.67
N GLY A 174 28.21 -3.22 -6.75
CA GLY A 174 29.54 -2.99 -7.31
C GLY A 174 30.50 -2.39 -6.29
N LYS A 175 30.07 -1.35 -5.55
CA LYS A 175 30.87 -0.71 -4.51
C LYS A 175 31.10 -1.64 -3.30
N ALA A 176 30.09 -2.38 -2.87
CA ALA A 176 30.23 -3.36 -1.79
C ALA A 176 31.22 -4.48 -2.16
N ALA A 177 31.19 -4.94 -3.40
CA ALA A 177 32.11 -5.97 -3.91
C ALA A 177 33.56 -5.48 -4.05
N ALA A 178 33.79 -4.18 -4.23
CA ALA A 178 35.13 -3.59 -4.27
C ALA A 178 35.86 -3.62 -2.90
N GLY A 179 35.12 -3.76 -1.79
CA GLY A 179 35.69 -4.00 -0.46
C GLY A 179 36.23 -2.77 0.27
N ASP A 180 36.05 -1.57 -0.26
CA ASP A 180 36.62 -0.34 0.29
C ASP A 180 35.70 0.38 1.30
N LEU A 181 34.54 -0.21 1.64
CA LEU A 181 33.55 0.43 2.49
C LEU A 181 33.57 -0.15 3.91
N PRO A 182 33.65 0.68 4.97
CA PRO A 182 33.78 0.20 6.35
C PRO A 182 32.53 -0.56 6.86
N ASP A 183 31.34 -0.19 6.35
CA ASP A 183 30.06 -0.76 6.81
C ASP A 183 29.56 -1.89 5.89
N SER A 184 30.24 -2.18 4.77
CA SER A 184 29.80 -3.20 3.81
C SER A 184 29.87 -4.61 4.40
N ILE A 185 28.88 -5.41 4.05
CA ILE A 185 28.79 -6.83 4.45
C ILE A 185 28.57 -7.72 3.23
N GLY A 186 29.26 -8.87 3.21
CA GLY A 186 29.11 -9.87 2.15
C GLY A 186 27.73 -10.52 2.17
N PHE A 187 27.18 -10.82 0.97
CA PHE A 187 25.93 -11.56 0.86
C PHE A 187 26.02 -12.93 1.54
N SER A 188 24.99 -13.31 2.27
CA SER A 188 24.83 -14.63 2.86
C SER A 188 23.42 -15.18 2.62
N PHE A 189 23.32 -16.43 2.20
CA PHE A 189 22.03 -17.13 2.09
C PHE A 189 21.26 -17.20 3.41
N SER A 190 21.94 -17.09 4.55
CA SER A 190 21.31 -17.02 5.86
C SER A 190 20.39 -15.81 6.03
N TRP A 191 20.56 -14.74 5.22
CA TRP A 191 19.68 -13.56 5.22
C TRP A 191 18.26 -13.90 4.76
N LEU A 192 18.10 -15.01 4.01
CA LEU A 192 16.82 -15.46 3.49
C LEU A 192 16.11 -16.47 4.42
N ASP A 193 16.67 -16.74 5.61
CA ASP A 193 16.08 -17.66 6.58
C ASP A 193 15.24 -16.90 7.63
N PRO A 194 13.89 -16.95 7.54
CA PRO A 194 13.02 -16.26 8.48
C PRO A 194 12.99 -16.90 9.88
N LEU A 195 13.43 -18.15 10.02
CA LEU A 195 13.44 -18.86 11.30
C LEU A 195 14.54 -18.37 12.25
N GLN A 196 15.49 -17.58 11.75
CA GLN A 196 16.57 -17.00 12.55
C GLN A 196 16.26 -15.56 13.01
N VAL A 197 15.04 -15.08 12.93
CA VAL A 197 14.63 -13.82 13.54
C VAL A 197 14.53 -14.00 15.05
N GLY A 198 15.06 -13.04 15.81
CA GLY A 198 15.29 -13.17 17.25
C GLY A 198 14.02 -13.39 18.10
N SER A 199 12.85 -12.90 17.68
CA SER A 199 11.57 -13.12 18.37
C SER A 199 10.41 -13.14 17.38
N PHE A 200 9.29 -13.74 17.80
CA PHE A 200 8.08 -13.76 17.00
C PHE A 200 7.48 -12.36 16.84
N SER A 201 7.56 -11.50 17.87
CA SER A 201 7.10 -10.10 17.79
C SER A 201 7.95 -9.30 16.80
N ALA A 202 9.27 -9.41 16.82
CA ALA A 202 10.15 -8.79 15.82
C ALA A 202 9.83 -9.27 14.40
N PHE A 203 9.60 -10.58 14.23
CA PHE A 203 9.20 -11.15 12.94
C PHE A 203 7.89 -10.55 12.44
N THR A 204 6.85 -10.45 13.29
CA THR A 204 5.53 -9.91 12.90
C THR A 204 5.55 -8.41 12.69
N ALA A 205 6.37 -7.64 13.41
CA ALA A 205 6.59 -6.22 13.15
C ALA A 205 7.19 -6.01 11.75
N GLY A 206 8.29 -6.70 11.44
CA GLY A 206 8.86 -6.67 10.09
C GLY A 206 7.90 -7.19 9.01
N LEU A 207 7.09 -8.20 9.34
CA LEU A 207 6.09 -8.76 8.43
C LEU A 207 4.97 -7.76 8.12
N SER A 208 4.52 -6.96 9.09
CA SER A 208 3.55 -5.88 8.88
C SER A 208 4.07 -4.82 7.91
N LEU A 209 5.35 -4.42 8.06
CA LEU A 209 6.02 -3.50 7.12
C LEU A 209 6.12 -4.13 5.71
N SER A 210 6.46 -5.42 5.64
CA SER A 210 6.53 -6.14 4.38
C SER A 210 5.16 -6.28 3.70
N ILE A 211 4.09 -6.56 4.43
CA ILE A 211 2.72 -6.62 3.90
C ILE A 211 2.32 -5.26 3.32
N PHE A 212 2.65 -4.17 4.00
CA PHE A 212 2.43 -2.82 3.49
C PHE A 212 3.13 -2.60 2.14
N MET A 213 4.39 -3.00 1.97
CA MET A 213 5.14 -2.83 0.73
C MET A 213 4.49 -3.47 -0.50
N TYR A 214 3.72 -4.54 -0.29
CA TYR A 214 3.00 -5.21 -1.37
C TYR A 214 1.57 -4.73 -1.54
N TRP A 215 1.08 -3.75 -0.76
CA TRP A 215 -0.29 -3.24 -0.88
C TRP A 215 -0.47 -2.38 -2.15
N GLY A 216 -1.66 -2.46 -2.76
CA GLY A 216 -2.03 -1.61 -3.91
C GLY A 216 -2.01 -2.31 -5.27
N TRP A 217 -1.50 -3.55 -5.36
CA TRP A 217 -1.53 -4.34 -6.60
C TRP A 217 -2.95 -4.64 -7.09
N ASP A 218 -3.91 -4.66 -6.17
CA ASP A 218 -5.34 -4.93 -6.43
C ASP A 218 -6.07 -3.75 -7.09
N THR A 219 -5.45 -2.57 -7.16
CA THR A 219 -6.01 -1.40 -7.85
C THR A 219 -6.37 -1.69 -9.30
N CYS A 220 -5.63 -2.58 -9.99
CA CYS A 220 -5.99 -2.97 -11.35
C CYS A 220 -7.35 -3.69 -11.43
N LEU A 221 -7.82 -4.32 -10.34
CA LEU A 221 -9.13 -4.97 -10.27
C LEU A 221 -10.27 -3.98 -9.98
N THR A 222 -9.97 -2.81 -9.43
CA THR A 222 -10.98 -1.75 -9.26
C THR A 222 -11.31 -0.99 -10.54
N MET A 223 -10.61 -1.31 -11.65
CA MET A 223 -10.82 -0.74 -12.98
C MET A 223 -11.48 -1.73 -13.96
N ASN A 224 -12.27 -2.66 -13.46
CA ASN A 224 -12.92 -3.71 -14.25
C ASN A 224 -13.76 -3.13 -15.39
N GLU A 225 -14.56 -2.08 -15.13
CA GLU A 225 -15.46 -1.46 -16.09
C GLU A 225 -14.73 -0.74 -17.23
N GLU A 226 -13.43 -0.48 -17.08
CA GLU A 226 -12.61 0.22 -18.06
C GLU A 226 -11.53 -0.69 -18.67
N THR A 227 -11.54 -1.99 -18.32
CA THR A 227 -10.48 -2.94 -18.73
C THR A 227 -11.01 -3.95 -19.75
N LEU A 228 -10.30 -4.05 -20.89
CA LEU A 228 -10.58 -5.05 -21.90
C LEU A 228 -10.36 -6.46 -21.35
N GLY A 229 -11.38 -7.32 -21.44
CA GLY A 229 -11.36 -8.66 -20.86
C GLY A 229 -11.32 -8.62 -19.34
N SER A 230 -12.23 -7.86 -18.72
CA SER A 230 -12.35 -7.58 -17.29
C SER A 230 -12.24 -8.83 -16.39
N ALA A 231 -12.80 -9.96 -16.81
CA ALA A 231 -12.73 -11.22 -16.06
C ALA A 231 -11.31 -11.82 -15.94
N LYS A 232 -10.38 -11.50 -16.85
CA LYS A 232 -9.05 -12.15 -16.90
C LYS A 232 -7.89 -11.16 -16.80
N THR A 233 -7.98 -10.02 -17.47
CA THR A 233 -6.86 -9.07 -17.60
C THR A 233 -6.41 -8.48 -16.27
N PRO A 234 -7.31 -7.97 -15.39
CA PRO A 234 -6.89 -7.41 -14.10
C PRO A 234 -6.22 -8.42 -13.18
N GLY A 235 -6.77 -9.64 -13.09
CA GLY A 235 -6.17 -10.70 -12.28
C GLY A 235 -4.79 -11.15 -12.79
N ARG A 236 -4.54 -11.13 -14.11
CA ARG A 236 -3.20 -11.38 -14.67
C ARG A 236 -2.25 -10.22 -14.38
N ALA A 237 -2.73 -9.00 -14.52
CA ALA A 237 -1.94 -7.81 -14.22
C ALA A 237 -1.50 -7.78 -12.76
N ALA A 238 -2.40 -8.08 -11.83
CA ALA A 238 -2.10 -8.20 -10.41
C ALA A 238 -0.95 -9.17 -10.13
N MET A 239 -1.00 -10.37 -10.73
CA MET A 239 0.06 -11.38 -10.56
C MET A 239 1.41 -10.94 -11.14
N ILE A 240 1.42 -10.29 -12.32
CA ILE A 240 2.65 -9.76 -12.93
C ILE A 240 3.23 -8.63 -12.07
N SER A 241 2.40 -7.72 -11.59
CA SER A 241 2.83 -6.65 -10.67
C SER A 241 3.48 -7.22 -9.42
N MET A 242 2.86 -8.22 -8.78
CA MET A 242 3.40 -8.87 -7.58
C MET A 242 4.79 -9.49 -7.81
N VAL A 243 4.98 -10.20 -8.95
CA VAL A 243 6.29 -10.79 -9.29
C VAL A 243 7.33 -9.71 -9.58
N THR A 244 6.98 -8.63 -10.26
CA THR A 244 7.87 -7.49 -10.51
C THR A 244 8.30 -6.84 -9.20
N LEU A 245 7.37 -6.66 -8.27
CA LEU A 245 7.62 -6.02 -6.98
C LEU A 245 8.54 -6.86 -6.10
N VAL A 246 8.28 -8.15 -5.91
CA VAL A 246 9.16 -9.00 -5.08
C VAL A 246 10.58 -9.06 -5.64
N GLY A 247 10.74 -9.15 -6.96
CA GLY A 247 12.05 -9.13 -7.60
C GLY A 247 12.81 -7.82 -7.35
N SER A 248 12.14 -6.68 -7.55
CA SER A 248 12.76 -5.36 -7.32
C SER A 248 13.06 -5.11 -5.84
N TYR A 249 12.17 -5.49 -4.94
CA TYR A 249 12.36 -5.31 -3.49
C TYR A 249 13.52 -6.13 -2.95
N LEU A 250 13.60 -7.40 -3.30
CA LEU A 250 14.72 -8.25 -2.87
C LEU A 250 16.05 -7.77 -3.42
N LEU A 251 16.08 -7.42 -4.71
CA LEU A 251 17.30 -6.91 -5.34
C LEU A 251 17.83 -5.67 -4.62
N VAL A 252 16.95 -4.69 -4.38
CA VAL A 252 17.35 -3.43 -3.73
C VAL A 252 17.65 -3.62 -2.25
N ALA A 253 16.87 -4.43 -1.53
CA ALA A 253 17.10 -4.73 -0.12
C ALA A 253 18.46 -5.40 0.10
N ILE A 254 18.78 -6.42 -0.70
CA ILE A 254 20.08 -7.10 -0.65
C ILE A 254 21.21 -6.14 -1.01
N ALA A 255 21.05 -5.33 -2.07
CA ALA A 255 22.05 -4.38 -2.50
C ALA A 255 22.33 -3.29 -1.44
N ALA A 256 21.28 -2.72 -0.85
CA ALA A 256 21.40 -1.73 0.21
C ALA A 256 22.06 -2.33 1.47
N GLN A 257 21.67 -3.55 1.85
CA GLN A 257 22.24 -4.25 3.00
C GLN A 257 23.70 -4.64 2.76
N MET A 258 24.09 -5.06 1.56
CA MET A 258 25.49 -5.31 1.21
C MET A 258 26.35 -4.03 1.30
N PHE A 259 25.80 -2.90 0.85
CA PHE A 259 26.50 -1.63 0.82
C PHE A 259 26.65 -1.01 2.20
N ALA A 260 25.57 -0.90 2.96
CA ALA A 260 25.46 -0.12 4.18
C ALA A 260 25.50 -0.98 5.48
N GLY A 261 25.38 -2.30 5.35
CA GLY A 261 25.21 -3.17 6.52
C GLY A 261 23.94 -2.87 7.32
N VAL A 262 23.86 -3.44 8.52
CA VAL A 262 22.72 -3.27 9.45
C VAL A 262 23.11 -2.52 10.73
N GLY A 263 24.25 -1.84 10.71
CA GLY A 263 24.76 -1.08 11.85
C GLY A 263 23.85 0.06 12.27
N THR A 264 24.06 0.53 13.53
CA THR A 264 23.30 1.65 14.11
C THR A 264 24.02 2.98 14.02
N THR A 265 25.11 3.05 13.27
CA THR A 265 25.93 4.25 13.09
C THR A 265 26.33 4.41 11.63
N GLY A 266 26.79 5.57 11.23
CA GLY A 266 27.27 5.85 9.88
C GLY A 266 26.18 5.65 8.83
N THR A 267 26.49 4.90 7.76
CA THR A 267 25.55 4.57 6.69
C THR A 267 24.69 3.34 6.99
N GLY A 268 24.86 2.71 8.15
CA GLY A 268 24.13 1.50 8.53
C GLY A 268 22.61 1.68 8.47
N LEU A 269 21.92 0.68 7.91
CA LEU A 269 20.46 0.73 7.69
C LEU A 269 19.65 0.81 8.99
N GLY A 270 20.24 0.37 10.14
CA GLY A 270 19.63 0.47 11.46
C GLY A 270 20.01 1.75 12.22
N ASN A 271 20.65 2.74 11.59
CA ASN A 271 21.00 3.99 12.23
C ASN A 271 19.72 4.81 12.54
N PRO A 272 19.39 5.07 13.83
CA PRO A 272 18.15 5.77 14.20
C PRO A 272 17.99 7.17 13.57
N GLU A 273 19.10 7.82 13.22
CA GLU A 273 19.05 9.17 12.59
C GLU A 273 18.62 9.13 11.13
N THR A 274 18.69 7.96 10.47
CA THR A 274 18.49 7.82 9.03
C THR A 274 17.59 6.64 8.64
N ALA A 275 17.19 5.80 9.60
CA ALA A 275 16.39 4.60 9.35
C ALA A 275 15.02 4.93 8.72
N ASP A 276 14.41 6.03 9.10
CA ASP A 276 13.11 6.47 8.55
C ASP A 276 13.22 6.91 7.09
N ASN A 277 14.44 7.21 6.63
CA ASN A 277 14.68 7.78 5.31
C ASN A 277 15.99 7.29 4.67
N VAL A 278 16.09 5.96 4.54
CA VAL A 278 17.31 5.28 4.08
C VAL A 278 17.80 5.81 2.73
N PHE A 279 16.90 6.10 1.78
CA PHE A 279 17.35 6.58 0.47
C PHE A 279 17.89 8.01 0.50
N ALA A 280 17.45 8.86 1.43
CA ALA A 280 18.09 10.16 1.64
C ALA A 280 19.52 9.99 2.11
N ALA A 281 19.77 9.09 3.05
CA ALA A 281 21.11 8.80 3.57
C ALA A 281 22.02 8.14 2.53
N LEU A 282 21.51 7.19 1.72
CA LEU A 282 22.30 6.40 0.79
C LEU A 282 22.49 7.05 -0.59
N ALA A 283 21.72 8.09 -0.95
CA ALA A 283 21.77 8.67 -2.28
C ALA A 283 23.19 9.14 -2.69
N ARG A 284 23.83 9.98 -1.87
CA ARG A 284 25.18 10.46 -2.13
C ARG A 284 26.27 9.39 -1.97
N PRO A 285 26.29 8.55 -0.92
CA PRO A 285 27.27 7.48 -0.79
C PRO A 285 27.25 6.48 -1.95
N VAL A 286 26.05 6.12 -2.45
CA VAL A 286 25.92 5.16 -3.55
C VAL A 286 26.14 5.81 -4.91
N LEU A 287 25.40 6.87 -5.26
CA LEU A 287 25.40 7.44 -6.61
C LEU A 287 26.45 8.55 -6.80
N GLY A 288 26.85 9.21 -5.70
CA GLY A 288 27.73 10.40 -5.76
C GLY A 288 26.97 11.66 -6.17
N SER A 289 27.57 12.84 -5.93
CA SER A 289 27.03 14.11 -6.41
C SER A 289 27.49 14.35 -7.85
N PRO A 290 26.65 14.86 -8.78
CA PRO A 290 25.23 15.26 -8.58
C PRO A 290 24.22 14.14 -8.84
N TRP A 291 24.65 12.89 -9.05
CA TRP A 291 23.77 11.79 -9.46
C TRP A 291 22.79 11.33 -8.36
N SER A 292 23.03 11.73 -7.09
CA SER A 292 22.07 11.57 -5.98
C SER A 292 20.68 12.12 -6.29
N ILE A 293 20.59 13.17 -7.12
CA ILE A 293 19.33 13.76 -7.60
C ILE A 293 18.43 12.70 -8.28
N LEU A 294 19.01 11.71 -8.97
CA LEU A 294 18.23 10.67 -9.64
C LEU A 294 17.42 9.83 -8.65
N LEU A 295 17.98 9.53 -7.47
CA LEU A 295 17.26 8.78 -6.45
C LEU A 295 16.15 9.62 -5.82
N PHE A 296 16.42 10.89 -5.50
CA PHE A 296 15.39 11.80 -5.00
C PHE A 296 14.26 11.99 -6.01
N LEU A 297 14.61 12.20 -7.29
CA LEU A 297 13.65 12.29 -8.37
C LEU A 297 12.82 11.00 -8.49
N ALA A 298 13.44 9.83 -8.32
CA ALA A 298 12.73 8.55 -8.39
C ALA A 298 11.72 8.38 -7.23
N VAL A 299 12.06 8.84 -6.00
CA VAL A 299 11.11 8.83 -4.88
C VAL A 299 9.94 9.78 -5.15
N VAL A 300 10.24 11.03 -5.55
CA VAL A 300 9.20 12.02 -5.90
C VAL A 300 8.32 11.50 -7.04
N ALA A 301 8.91 10.93 -8.09
CA ALA A 301 8.18 10.36 -9.22
C ALA A 301 7.32 9.17 -8.81
N SER A 302 7.84 8.29 -7.93
CA SER A 302 7.13 7.14 -7.38
C SER A 302 5.91 7.59 -6.58
N ALA A 303 6.11 8.52 -5.65
CA ALA A 303 5.04 9.07 -4.82
C ALA A 303 4.00 9.84 -5.64
N ALA A 304 4.43 10.67 -6.60
CA ALA A 304 3.52 11.42 -7.47
C ALA A 304 2.68 10.51 -8.37
N ALA A 305 3.29 9.46 -8.94
CA ALA A 305 2.58 8.47 -9.73
C ALA A 305 1.53 7.72 -8.89
N SER A 306 1.91 7.31 -7.69
CA SER A 306 1.03 6.61 -6.77
C SER A 306 -0.05 7.53 -6.19
N LEU A 307 0.25 8.77 -5.83
CA LEU A 307 -0.75 9.75 -5.41
C LEU A 307 -1.91 9.84 -6.40
N GLN A 308 -1.63 9.81 -7.71
CA GLN A 308 -2.67 9.84 -8.71
C GLN A 308 -3.44 8.52 -8.80
N THR A 309 -2.74 7.37 -8.82
CA THR A 309 -3.38 6.06 -9.03
C THR A 309 -4.10 5.54 -7.79
N THR A 310 -3.65 5.91 -6.59
CA THR A 310 -4.26 5.50 -5.31
C THR A 310 -5.62 6.15 -5.07
N PHE A 311 -5.99 7.23 -5.75
CA PHE A 311 -7.37 7.74 -5.72
C PHE A 311 -8.37 6.77 -6.38
N ILE A 312 -7.92 5.89 -7.26
CA ILE A 312 -8.81 4.99 -8.01
C ILE A 312 -9.53 4.01 -7.08
N PRO A 313 -8.84 3.19 -6.24
CA PRO A 313 -9.53 2.23 -5.40
C PRO A 313 -10.54 2.86 -4.46
N VAL A 314 -10.23 4.00 -3.81
CA VAL A 314 -11.20 4.65 -2.91
C VAL A 314 -12.41 5.20 -3.69
N ALA A 315 -12.18 5.88 -4.81
CA ALA A 315 -13.25 6.48 -5.58
C ALA A 315 -14.17 5.41 -6.21
N ARG A 316 -13.61 4.30 -6.67
CA ARG A 316 -14.35 3.18 -7.27
C ARG A 316 -15.07 2.33 -6.23
N THR A 317 -14.46 2.08 -5.08
CA THR A 317 -15.13 1.38 -3.96
C THR A 317 -16.32 2.19 -3.46
N LEU A 318 -16.18 3.50 -3.27
CA LEU A 318 -17.29 4.37 -2.88
C LEU A 318 -18.37 4.45 -3.95
N LEU A 319 -18.00 4.43 -5.25
CA LEU A 319 -18.94 4.32 -6.37
C LEU A 319 -19.76 3.03 -6.28
N ALA A 320 -19.10 1.87 -6.13
CA ALA A 320 -19.77 0.59 -6.00
C ALA A 320 -20.66 0.52 -4.74
N MET A 321 -20.14 0.97 -3.58
CA MET A 321 -20.93 1.06 -2.35
C MET A 321 -22.18 1.94 -2.53
N SER A 322 -22.07 3.03 -3.29
CA SER A 322 -23.22 3.90 -3.58
C SER A 322 -24.20 3.26 -4.54
N ALA A 323 -23.73 2.56 -5.57
CA ALA A 323 -24.58 1.83 -6.52
C ALA A 323 -25.45 0.78 -5.80
N TYR A 324 -24.91 0.11 -4.79
CA TYR A 324 -25.62 -0.83 -3.94
C TYR A 324 -26.30 -0.19 -2.71
N ARG A 325 -26.36 1.14 -2.61
CA ARG A 325 -26.98 1.91 -1.51
C ARG A 325 -26.35 1.67 -0.13
N ALA A 326 -25.07 1.30 -0.10
CA ALA A 326 -24.32 1.09 1.13
C ALA A 326 -23.74 2.40 1.70
N VAL A 327 -23.65 3.47 0.89
CA VAL A 327 -23.26 4.84 1.26
C VAL A 327 -24.16 5.84 0.54
N PRO A 328 -24.14 7.15 0.91
CA PRO A 328 -24.99 8.17 0.28
C PRO A 328 -24.86 8.22 -1.24
N PRO A 329 -25.97 8.46 -1.99
CA PRO A 329 -25.99 8.45 -3.46
C PRO A 329 -25.03 9.43 -4.14
N ARG A 330 -24.60 10.49 -3.42
CA ARG A 330 -23.64 11.49 -3.93
C ARG A 330 -22.28 10.88 -4.28
N PHE A 331 -21.86 9.81 -3.59
CA PHE A 331 -20.61 9.10 -3.87
C PHE A 331 -20.63 8.35 -5.20
N GLY A 332 -21.83 8.00 -5.70
CA GLY A 332 -22.04 7.36 -6.99
C GLY A 332 -22.19 8.33 -8.16
N ALA A 333 -22.17 9.65 -7.92
CA ALA A 333 -22.34 10.65 -8.98
C ALA A 333 -21.11 10.69 -9.88
N VAL A 334 -21.28 10.25 -11.14
CA VAL A 334 -20.23 10.28 -12.19
C VAL A 334 -20.29 11.61 -12.93
N HIS A 335 -19.15 12.29 -13.05
CA HIS A 335 -19.06 13.58 -13.74
C HIS A 335 -19.30 13.41 -15.26
N PRO A 336 -20.22 14.17 -15.88
CA PRO A 336 -20.62 13.95 -17.27
C PRO A 336 -19.46 14.06 -18.27
N ARG A 337 -18.54 15.01 -18.06
CA ARG A 337 -17.41 15.28 -18.97
C ARG A 337 -16.22 14.35 -18.70
N PHE A 338 -15.85 14.14 -17.42
CA PHE A 338 -14.62 13.43 -17.04
C PHE A 338 -14.86 11.93 -16.83
N ARG A 339 -16.12 11.50 -16.69
CA ARG A 339 -16.52 10.11 -16.41
C ARG A 339 -15.85 9.53 -15.15
N THR A 340 -15.62 10.39 -14.16
CA THR A 340 -15.03 10.04 -12.88
C THR A 340 -16.04 10.22 -11.75
N PRO A 341 -15.97 9.47 -10.65
CA PRO A 341 -16.79 9.70 -9.46
C PRO A 341 -16.26 10.93 -8.69
N GLY A 342 -16.55 12.13 -9.22
CA GLY A 342 -15.95 13.38 -8.81
C GLY A 342 -16.16 13.71 -7.34
N TYR A 343 -17.38 13.50 -6.79
CA TYR A 343 -17.66 13.73 -5.39
C TYR A 343 -16.84 12.79 -4.47
N ALA A 344 -16.75 11.50 -4.81
CA ALA A 344 -15.97 10.53 -4.06
C ALA A 344 -14.47 10.90 -4.07
N THR A 345 -13.94 11.36 -5.22
CA THR A 345 -12.54 11.79 -5.36
C THR A 345 -12.24 13.01 -4.47
N VAL A 346 -13.08 14.04 -4.51
CA VAL A 346 -12.89 15.26 -3.67
C VAL A 346 -13.04 14.93 -2.19
N ALA A 347 -14.02 14.10 -1.83
CA ALA A 347 -14.21 13.67 -0.44
C ALA A 347 -13.00 12.89 0.08
N ALA A 348 -12.44 11.98 -0.72
CA ALA A 348 -11.22 11.25 -0.38
C ALA A 348 -10.02 12.19 -0.19
N GLY A 349 -9.79 13.13 -1.12
CA GLY A 349 -8.70 14.10 -1.01
C GLY A 349 -8.84 15.00 0.22
N SER A 350 -10.06 15.47 0.51
CA SER A 350 -10.33 16.26 1.72
C SER A 350 -10.10 15.46 3.00
N ALA A 351 -10.56 14.20 3.03
CA ALA A 351 -10.33 13.29 4.16
C ALA A 351 -8.83 13.01 4.35
N THR A 352 -8.08 12.82 3.26
CA THR A 352 -6.62 12.64 3.29
C THR A 352 -5.91 13.85 3.88
N ALA A 353 -6.26 15.07 3.44
CA ALA A 353 -5.66 16.30 3.97
C ALA A 353 -5.96 16.50 5.47
N VAL A 354 -7.23 16.30 5.85
CA VAL A 354 -7.66 16.39 7.26
C VAL A 354 -6.96 15.31 8.10
N PHE A 355 -6.84 14.08 7.60
CA PHE A 355 -6.15 12.99 8.29
C PHE A 355 -4.68 13.32 8.51
N TYR A 356 -3.95 13.76 7.46
CA TYR A 356 -2.53 14.09 7.60
C TYR A 356 -2.30 15.21 8.61
N VAL A 357 -3.05 16.33 8.49
CA VAL A 357 -2.96 17.47 9.43
C VAL A 357 -3.31 17.03 10.86
N GLY A 358 -4.36 16.23 11.02
CA GLY A 358 -4.75 15.70 12.33
C GLY A 358 -3.68 14.81 12.95
N MET A 359 -3.09 13.92 12.16
CA MET A 359 -2.01 13.02 12.60
C MET A 359 -0.74 13.79 12.97
N SER A 360 -0.39 14.85 12.25
CA SER A 360 0.76 15.71 12.56
C SER A 360 0.63 16.47 13.91
N LEU A 361 -0.56 16.49 14.51
CA LEU A 361 -0.79 17.05 15.84
C LEU A 361 -0.72 16.00 16.96
N ILE A 362 -0.74 14.71 16.63
CA ILE A 362 -0.89 13.61 17.59
C ILE A 362 0.35 12.72 17.62
N SER A 363 0.98 12.49 16.49
CA SER A 363 2.10 11.57 16.29
C SER A 363 3.41 12.35 16.09
N GLU A 364 4.49 11.89 16.73
CA GLU A 364 5.84 12.41 16.53
C GLU A 364 6.43 11.92 15.20
N ASN A 365 6.08 10.70 14.77
CA ASN A 365 6.43 10.13 13.47
C ASN A 365 5.17 9.61 12.75
N VAL A 366 4.51 10.52 12.03
CA VAL A 366 3.23 10.24 11.33
C VAL A 366 3.37 9.08 10.34
N VAL A 367 4.47 9.01 9.63
CA VAL A 367 4.67 8.00 8.58
C VAL A 367 4.81 6.61 9.21
N GLU A 368 5.63 6.46 10.22
CA GLU A 368 5.86 5.19 10.91
C GLU A 368 4.57 4.66 11.56
N ASP A 369 3.94 5.47 12.43
CA ASP A 369 2.73 5.06 13.14
C ASP A 369 1.59 4.69 12.20
N THR A 370 1.42 5.46 11.12
CA THR A 370 0.35 5.19 10.16
C THR A 370 0.65 4.00 9.26
N ILE A 371 1.91 3.70 8.91
CA ILE A 371 2.28 2.48 8.18
C ILE A 371 2.01 1.24 9.05
N LEU A 372 2.38 1.26 10.32
CA LEU A 372 2.10 0.15 11.24
C LEU A 372 0.59 -0.05 11.44
N ALA A 373 -0.17 1.04 11.65
CA ALA A 373 -1.64 0.97 11.75
C ALA A 373 -2.30 0.50 10.46
N LEU A 374 -1.74 0.88 9.30
CA LEU A 374 -2.19 0.43 7.99
C LEU A 374 -2.06 -1.09 7.82
N GLY A 375 -1.02 -1.71 8.41
CA GLY A 375 -0.86 -3.16 8.44
C GLY A 375 -2.11 -3.86 9.01
N LEU A 376 -2.71 -3.33 10.08
CA LEU A 376 -3.96 -3.84 10.64
C LEU A 376 -5.13 -3.73 9.64
N MET A 377 -5.26 -2.59 8.95
CA MET A 377 -6.33 -2.41 7.96
C MET A 377 -6.17 -3.37 6.79
N ILE A 378 -4.98 -3.48 6.22
CA ILE A 378 -4.66 -4.35 5.08
C ILE A 378 -4.95 -5.81 5.46
N CYS A 379 -4.41 -6.27 6.57
CA CYS A 379 -4.63 -7.65 7.04
C CYS A 379 -6.12 -7.95 7.22
N SER A 380 -6.89 -7.01 7.77
CA SER A 380 -8.32 -7.23 8.03
C SER A 380 -9.13 -7.47 6.75
N TYR A 381 -9.10 -6.55 5.78
CA TYR A 381 -9.97 -6.70 4.60
C TYR A 381 -9.43 -7.70 3.57
N TYR A 382 -8.10 -7.90 3.47
CA TYR A 382 -7.55 -8.95 2.61
C TYR A 382 -7.84 -10.35 3.16
N ALA A 383 -7.74 -10.56 4.49
CA ALA A 383 -8.13 -11.84 5.09
C ALA A 383 -9.62 -12.12 4.89
N LEU A 384 -10.49 -11.12 5.11
CA LEU A 384 -11.93 -11.25 4.84
C LEU A 384 -12.22 -11.63 3.38
N THR A 385 -11.51 -11.02 2.44
CA THR A 385 -11.67 -11.32 0.99
C THR A 385 -11.16 -12.72 0.65
N ALA A 386 -10.06 -13.15 1.25
CA ALA A 386 -9.53 -14.51 1.08
C ALA A 386 -10.53 -15.56 1.61
N PHE A 387 -11.09 -15.36 2.79
CA PHE A 387 -12.14 -16.25 3.35
C PHE A 387 -13.41 -16.18 2.52
N ALA A 388 -13.77 -15.01 1.98
CA ALA A 388 -14.90 -14.87 1.08
C ALA A 388 -14.75 -15.72 -0.18
N CYS A 389 -13.55 -15.81 -0.74
CA CYS A 389 -13.27 -16.70 -1.87
C CYS A 389 -13.54 -18.16 -1.53
N VAL A 390 -13.02 -18.66 -0.40
CA VAL A 390 -13.23 -20.05 0.04
C VAL A 390 -14.72 -20.34 0.24
N TRP A 391 -15.42 -19.42 0.91
CA TRP A 391 -16.85 -19.59 1.19
C TRP A 391 -17.72 -19.51 -0.07
N TYR A 392 -17.41 -18.58 -0.95
CA TYR A 392 -18.13 -18.38 -2.21
C TYR A 392 -18.04 -19.61 -3.09
N PHE A 393 -16.84 -20.18 -3.24
CA PHE A 393 -16.57 -21.34 -4.09
C PHE A 393 -16.70 -22.70 -3.37
N ARG A 394 -17.14 -22.77 -2.11
CA ARG A 394 -17.16 -24.01 -1.29
C ARG A 394 -17.80 -25.22 -1.96
N ARG A 395 -18.77 -25.00 -2.85
CA ARG A 395 -19.44 -26.09 -3.59
C ARG A 395 -18.66 -26.60 -4.78
N SER A 396 -17.78 -25.75 -5.35
CA SER A 396 -16.95 -26.09 -6.53
C SER A 396 -15.52 -26.48 -6.17
N LEU A 397 -15.11 -26.45 -4.90
CA LEU A 397 -13.74 -26.80 -4.50
C LEU A 397 -13.36 -28.24 -4.84
N ARG A 398 -14.33 -29.14 -4.93
CA ARG A 398 -14.11 -30.56 -5.21
C ARG A 398 -14.19 -30.92 -6.68
N THR A 399 -14.41 -29.95 -7.57
CA THR A 399 -14.58 -30.22 -9.02
C THR A 399 -13.26 -30.51 -9.70
N SER A 400 -12.15 -29.91 -9.24
CA SER A 400 -10.80 -30.20 -9.74
C SER A 400 -9.73 -29.90 -8.67
N PRO A 401 -8.54 -30.57 -8.74
CA PRO A 401 -7.41 -30.26 -7.86
C PRO A 401 -6.94 -28.79 -7.98
N ARG A 402 -7.06 -28.21 -9.18
CA ARG A 402 -6.75 -26.80 -9.42
C ARG A 402 -7.71 -25.87 -8.67
N ASP A 403 -9.00 -26.16 -8.71
CA ASP A 403 -10.00 -25.34 -8.00
C ASP A 403 -9.83 -25.46 -6.49
N LEU A 404 -9.54 -26.65 -5.99
CA LEU A 404 -9.21 -26.87 -4.59
C LEU A 404 -7.99 -26.02 -4.16
N LEU A 405 -6.94 -25.99 -4.97
CA LEU A 405 -5.72 -25.23 -4.67
C LEU A 405 -5.96 -23.73 -4.75
N LEU A 406 -6.49 -23.22 -5.87
CA LEU A 406 -6.55 -21.77 -6.16
C LEU A 406 -7.75 -21.06 -5.54
N LYS A 407 -8.86 -21.75 -5.27
CA LYS A 407 -10.06 -21.18 -4.68
C LYS A 407 -10.25 -21.58 -3.21
N GLY A 408 -9.54 -22.64 -2.76
CA GLY A 408 -9.64 -23.20 -1.41
C GLY A 408 -8.36 -23.00 -0.60
N ILE A 409 -7.35 -23.84 -0.83
CA ILE A 409 -6.15 -23.94 0.02
C ILE A 409 -5.36 -22.62 0.03
N ALA A 410 -5.01 -22.08 -1.14
CA ALA A 410 -4.20 -20.87 -1.22
C ALA A 410 -4.90 -19.65 -0.55
N PRO A 411 -6.18 -19.33 -0.87
CA PRO A 411 -6.91 -18.29 -0.16
C PRO A 411 -7.04 -18.53 1.35
N LEU A 412 -7.33 -19.77 1.75
CA LEU A 412 -7.45 -20.11 3.18
C LEU A 412 -6.14 -19.84 3.94
N LEU A 413 -5.03 -20.33 3.41
CA LEU A 413 -3.71 -20.11 4.03
C LEU A 413 -3.34 -18.62 4.05
N GLY A 414 -3.57 -17.89 2.96
CA GLY A 414 -3.35 -16.44 2.91
C GLY A 414 -4.18 -15.70 3.95
N GLY A 415 -5.47 -16.03 4.06
CA GLY A 415 -6.36 -15.46 5.07
C GLY A 415 -5.94 -15.76 6.50
N LEU A 416 -5.52 -17.01 6.79
CA LEU A 416 -5.04 -17.41 8.11
C LEU A 416 -3.72 -16.70 8.48
N LEU A 417 -2.77 -16.61 7.54
CA LEU A 417 -1.51 -15.90 7.77
C LEU A 417 -1.75 -14.42 8.06
N LEU A 418 -2.58 -13.74 7.25
CA LEU A 418 -2.92 -12.33 7.49
C LEU A 418 -3.69 -12.15 8.81
N SER A 419 -4.58 -13.07 9.16
CA SER A 419 -5.27 -13.03 10.46
C SER A 419 -4.32 -13.21 11.64
N GLY A 420 -3.33 -14.09 11.49
CA GLY A 420 -2.27 -14.26 12.50
C GLY A 420 -1.46 -12.98 12.70
N VAL A 421 -1.02 -12.34 11.60
CA VAL A 421 -0.33 -11.04 11.66
C VAL A 421 -1.22 -9.97 12.29
N PHE A 422 -2.49 -9.89 11.88
CA PHE A 422 -3.45 -8.94 12.45
C PHE A 422 -3.57 -9.08 13.97
N LEU A 423 -3.77 -10.31 14.46
CA LEU A 423 -3.95 -10.56 15.90
C LEU A 423 -2.66 -10.26 16.67
N GLN A 424 -1.50 -10.65 16.15
CA GLN A 424 -0.24 -10.38 16.81
C GLN A 424 0.07 -8.87 16.83
N THR A 425 -0.06 -8.19 15.70
CA THR A 425 0.11 -6.73 15.63
C THR A 425 -0.86 -6.01 16.57
N LEU A 426 -2.10 -6.49 16.68
CA LEU A 426 -3.08 -5.92 17.60
C LEU A 426 -2.65 -6.05 19.07
N THR A 427 -2.06 -7.18 19.46
CA THR A 427 -1.55 -7.38 20.82
C THR A 427 -0.28 -6.56 21.09
N ASP A 428 0.66 -6.54 20.15
CA ASP A 428 1.91 -5.81 20.29
C ASP A 428 1.68 -4.29 20.30
N ALA A 429 0.78 -3.80 19.44
CA ALA A 429 0.44 -2.38 19.32
C ALA A 429 -0.24 -1.80 20.58
N TRP A 430 -0.71 -2.63 21.51
CA TRP A 430 -1.20 -2.16 22.80
C TRP A 430 -0.09 -1.54 23.64
N ALA A 431 1.15 -2.03 23.50
CA ALA A 431 2.29 -1.55 24.26
C ALA A 431 2.63 -0.08 23.89
N PRO A 432 2.90 0.79 24.89
CA PRO A 432 3.15 2.23 24.65
C PRO A 432 4.37 2.52 23.79
N ASP A 433 5.30 1.60 23.72
CA ASP A 433 6.56 1.66 22.97
C ASP A 433 6.48 1.02 21.57
N TYR A 434 5.29 0.60 21.15
CA TYR A 434 5.06 0.12 19.80
C TYR A 434 4.65 1.29 18.89
N GLY A 435 5.57 1.75 18.05
CA GLY A 435 5.45 2.97 17.24
C GLY A 435 6.12 4.17 17.92
N SER A 436 5.84 5.38 17.43
CA SER A 436 6.54 6.60 17.84
C SER A 436 5.96 7.26 19.11
N GLY A 437 4.83 6.81 19.63
CA GLY A 437 4.19 7.46 20.77
C GLY A 437 3.06 6.68 21.42
N ALA A 438 2.51 7.23 22.51
CA ALA A 438 1.40 6.64 23.24
C ALA A 438 0.30 7.68 23.55
N VAL A 439 -0.95 7.26 23.46
CA VAL A 439 -2.13 8.04 23.81
C VAL A 439 -2.78 7.43 25.05
N LEU A 440 -2.81 8.14 26.15
CA LEU A 440 -3.38 7.66 27.43
C LEU A 440 -2.78 6.33 27.92
N GLY A 441 -1.48 6.09 27.66
CA GLY A 441 -0.78 4.87 28.07
C GLY A 441 -0.99 3.66 27.14
N VAL A 442 -1.63 3.84 25.99
CA VAL A 442 -1.80 2.81 24.94
C VAL A 442 -1.05 3.28 23.69
N GLY A 443 -0.39 2.36 23.00
CA GLY A 443 0.38 2.68 21.79
C GLY A 443 -0.45 3.40 20.72
N SER A 444 0.13 4.42 20.10
CA SER A 444 -0.50 5.24 19.04
C SER A 444 -1.05 4.39 17.91
N VAL A 445 -0.31 3.37 17.50
CA VAL A 445 -0.69 2.43 16.42
C VAL A 445 -1.99 1.68 16.74
N PHE A 446 -2.16 1.21 17.99
CA PHE A 446 -3.39 0.57 18.43
C PHE A 446 -4.58 1.54 18.38
N VAL A 447 -4.39 2.75 18.94
CA VAL A 447 -5.45 3.77 18.98
C VAL A 447 -5.89 4.16 17.57
N ILE A 448 -4.96 4.36 16.66
CA ILE A 448 -5.25 4.65 15.24
C ILE A 448 -5.97 3.47 14.59
N GLY A 449 -5.38 2.27 14.63
CA GLY A 449 -5.88 1.09 13.92
C GLY A 449 -7.27 0.66 14.42
N VAL A 450 -7.41 0.46 15.75
CA VAL A 450 -8.68 0.05 16.34
C VAL A 450 -9.70 1.18 16.30
N GLY A 451 -9.29 2.42 16.54
CA GLY A 451 -10.16 3.59 16.46
C GLY A 451 -10.82 3.73 15.09
N ILE A 452 -10.05 3.50 14.01
CA ILE A 452 -10.56 3.50 12.64
C ILE A 452 -11.59 2.37 12.42
N LEU A 453 -11.32 1.15 12.90
CA LEU A 453 -12.27 0.05 12.79
C LEU A 453 -13.56 0.32 13.56
N LEU A 454 -13.46 0.85 14.76
CA LEU A 454 -14.62 1.23 15.59
C LEU A 454 -15.41 2.38 14.95
N LEU A 455 -14.74 3.38 14.39
CA LEU A 455 -15.39 4.45 13.63
C LEU A 455 -16.16 3.88 12.43
N GLY A 456 -15.59 2.90 11.72
CA GLY A 456 -16.28 2.20 10.65
C GLY A 456 -17.54 1.49 11.13
N ALA A 457 -17.47 0.75 12.23
CA ALA A 457 -18.60 0.06 12.81
C ALA A 457 -19.71 1.03 13.27
N LEU A 458 -19.31 2.18 13.83
CA LEU A 458 -20.23 3.25 14.21
C LEU A 458 -20.93 3.85 12.98
N LEU A 459 -20.18 4.26 11.96
CA LEU A 459 -20.72 4.80 10.71
C LEU A 459 -21.65 3.82 10.00
N MET A 460 -21.26 2.53 9.94
CA MET A 460 -22.08 1.45 9.42
C MET A 460 -23.42 1.36 10.15
N THR A 461 -23.39 1.40 11.46
CA THR A 461 -24.59 1.28 12.29
C THR A 461 -25.49 2.50 12.11
N CYS A 462 -24.94 3.71 12.19
CA CYS A 462 -25.68 4.96 11.98
C CYS A 462 -26.33 5.01 10.60
N TYR A 463 -25.56 4.68 9.55
CA TYR A 463 -26.09 4.68 8.19
C TYR A 463 -27.15 3.58 7.98
N GLY A 464 -26.95 2.40 8.57
CA GLY A 464 -27.90 1.29 8.53
C GLY A 464 -29.27 1.60 9.19
N LEU A 465 -29.28 2.46 10.21
CA LEU A 465 -30.52 2.95 10.82
C LEU A 465 -31.29 3.91 9.90
N VAL A 466 -30.59 4.72 9.13
CA VAL A 466 -31.19 5.73 8.24
C VAL A 466 -31.58 5.13 6.88
N ARG A 467 -30.77 4.20 6.36
CA ARG A 467 -30.93 3.58 5.03
C ARG A 467 -30.69 2.06 5.13
N PRO A 468 -31.70 1.30 5.54
CA PRO A 468 -31.53 -0.12 5.84
C PRO A 468 -31.51 -1.05 4.63
N GLU A 469 -31.82 -0.58 3.40
CA GLU A 469 -32.05 -1.45 2.24
C GLU A 469 -30.82 -2.36 1.94
N PHE A 470 -29.61 -1.79 1.94
CA PHE A 470 -28.41 -2.57 1.75
C PHE A 470 -28.19 -3.57 2.90
N PHE A 471 -28.34 -3.11 4.15
CA PHE A 471 -28.09 -3.94 5.34
C PHE A 471 -29.11 -5.04 5.57
N ARG A 472 -30.29 -4.96 4.91
CA ARG A 472 -31.28 -6.05 4.82
C ARG A 472 -31.00 -7.00 3.68
N GLY A 473 -29.96 -6.77 2.86
CA GLY A 473 -29.62 -7.60 1.70
C GLY A 473 -30.58 -7.42 0.52
N GLU A 474 -31.23 -6.26 0.41
CA GLU A 474 -32.19 -6.00 -0.67
C GLU A 474 -31.52 -5.59 -1.98
N THR A 475 -30.36 -4.92 -1.91
CA THR A 475 -29.69 -4.31 -3.06
C THR A 475 -28.53 -5.13 -3.63
N LEU A 476 -27.83 -5.90 -2.79
CA LEU A 476 -26.73 -6.78 -3.20
C LEU A 476 -26.95 -8.18 -2.64
N ARG A 477 -27.32 -9.10 -3.52
CA ARG A 477 -27.53 -10.52 -3.23
C ARG A 477 -26.50 -11.36 -3.96
N LYS A 478 -26.45 -12.65 -3.61
CA LYS A 478 -25.55 -13.60 -4.28
C LYS A 478 -25.80 -13.66 -5.79
N GLU A 479 -27.07 -13.56 -6.20
CA GLU A 479 -27.53 -13.65 -7.58
C GLU A 479 -27.48 -12.30 -8.34
N THR A 480 -27.17 -11.19 -7.65
CA THR A 480 -27.06 -9.87 -8.29
C THR A 480 -25.96 -9.91 -9.36
N PRO A 481 -26.24 -9.54 -10.62
CA PRO A 481 -25.21 -9.53 -11.67
C PRO A 481 -24.14 -8.49 -11.40
N ALA A 482 -22.97 -8.65 -12.04
CA ALA A 482 -21.91 -7.65 -11.99
C ALA A 482 -22.38 -6.33 -12.65
N LEU A 483 -21.81 -5.20 -12.21
CA LEU A 483 -22.07 -3.89 -12.81
C LEU A 483 -21.46 -3.77 -14.21
N VAL A 484 -20.46 -4.59 -14.51
CA VAL A 484 -19.83 -4.67 -15.84
C VAL A 484 -20.76 -5.43 -16.78
N MET A 485 -21.21 -4.79 -17.85
CA MET A 485 -21.88 -5.49 -18.95
C MET A 485 -20.81 -6.21 -19.78
N GLU A 486 -21.04 -7.51 -20.02
CA GLU A 486 -20.22 -8.25 -20.98
C GLU A 486 -20.48 -7.69 -22.39
N ASP A 487 -19.41 -7.31 -23.11
CA ASP A 487 -19.44 -6.89 -24.52
C ASP A 487 -19.78 -8.07 -25.45
#